data_9abaa40b5294d18d69b36af27ae8f3fa
#
_entry.id   9abaa40b5294d18d69b36af27ae8f3fa
#
_cell.length_a   1.000
_cell.length_b   1.000
_cell.length_c   1.000
_cell.angle_alpha   90.00
_cell.angle_beta   90.00
_cell.angle_gamma   90.00
#
_symmetry.space_group_name_H-M   'P 1'
#
loop_
_entity.id
_entity.type
_entity.pdbx_description
1 polymer ?
#
loop_
_entity_poly.entity_id
_entity_poly.type
_entity_poly.pdbx_seq_one_letter_code
_entity_poly.pdbx_strand_id
1 'polypeptide(L)'
;MDALDKHVIKTALESLRNAGGTGLKKAALLSQMDLAAGAPTTNEQREAAFSLLKDRGWITSYMEPIWHDLRWTLTERGLTALEGM
;
A
#
# COMPACT_ATOMS: atom_id res chain seq x y z
N MET A 1 -1.81 13.94 12.25
CA MET A 1 -2.25 13.56 10.90
C MET A 1 -2.82 12.15 10.93
N ASP A 2 -3.90 11.94 10.21
CA ASP A 2 -4.52 10.64 10.10
C ASP A 2 -3.77 9.80 9.06
N ALA A 3 -3.44 8.55 9.38
CA ALA A 3 -2.82 7.62 8.43
C ALA A 3 -3.73 7.32 7.23
N LEU A 4 -5.01 7.68 7.31
CA LEU A 4 -5.96 7.58 6.21
C LEU A 4 -5.98 8.84 5.34
N ASP A 5 -5.04 9.75 5.56
CA ASP A 5 -4.87 10.93 4.74
C ASP A 5 -4.67 10.54 3.28
N LYS A 6 -5.28 11.32 2.39
CA LYS A 6 -5.25 11.05 0.96
C LYS A 6 -3.83 10.97 0.41
N HIS A 7 -2.93 11.80 0.90
CA HIS A 7 -1.52 11.79 0.47
C HIS A 7 -0.83 10.47 0.82
N VAL A 8 -1.07 9.95 2.03
CA VAL A 8 -0.51 8.68 2.47
C VAL A 8 -1.02 7.54 1.60
N ILE A 9 -2.32 7.49 1.37
CA ILE A 9 -2.94 6.46 0.53
C ILE A 9 -2.42 6.55 -0.90
N LYS A 10 -2.34 7.74 -1.46
CA LYS A 10 -1.82 7.96 -2.80
C LYS A 10 -0.38 7.47 -2.93
N THR A 11 0.47 7.80 -1.95
CA THR A 11 1.87 7.37 -1.94
C THR A 11 1.99 5.85 -1.89
N ALA A 12 1.14 5.19 -1.10
CA ALA A 12 1.11 3.72 -1.04
C ALA A 12 0.78 3.13 -2.42
N LEU A 13 -0.24 3.64 -3.07
CA LEU A 13 -0.65 3.16 -4.39
C LEU A 13 0.43 3.44 -5.44
N GLU A 14 1.05 4.61 -5.41
CA GLU A 14 2.15 4.94 -6.32
C GLU A 14 3.35 4.01 -6.13
N SER A 15 3.68 3.70 -4.89
CA SER A 15 4.78 2.78 -4.57
C SER A 15 4.52 1.39 -5.17
N LEU A 16 3.29 0.92 -5.09
CA LEU A 16 2.90 -0.36 -5.69
C LEU A 16 2.91 -0.30 -7.21
N ARG A 17 2.47 0.80 -7.79
CA ARG A 17 2.54 0.98 -9.24
C ARG A 17 3.98 0.94 -9.73
N ASN A 18 4.89 1.59 -9.04
CA ASN A 18 6.31 1.62 -9.40
C ASN A 18 6.99 0.26 -9.21
N ALA A 19 6.51 -0.55 -8.26
CA ALA A 19 7.01 -1.91 -8.07
C ALA A 19 6.59 -2.87 -9.17
N GLY A 20 5.51 -2.54 -9.90
CA GLY A 20 5.01 -3.37 -11.00
C GLY A 20 4.52 -4.73 -10.52
N GLY A 21 4.68 -5.75 -11.37
CA GLY A 21 4.20 -7.09 -11.07
C GLY A 21 4.94 -7.79 -9.93
N THR A 22 6.12 -7.30 -9.56
CA THR A 22 6.88 -7.86 -8.43
C THR A 22 6.22 -7.56 -7.09
N GLY A 23 5.58 -6.39 -6.98
CA GLY A 23 4.93 -5.98 -5.75
C GLY A 23 5.89 -5.60 -4.64
N LEU A 24 5.33 -5.36 -3.46
CA LEU A 24 6.08 -5.01 -2.25
C LEU A 24 5.66 -5.90 -1.10
N LYS A 25 6.59 -6.20 -0.21
CA LYS A 25 6.26 -6.81 1.08
C LYS A 25 5.49 -5.80 1.91
N LYS A 26 4.64 -6.28 2.81
CA LYS A 26 3.84 -5.42 3.68
C LYS A 26 4.71 -4.42 4.44
N ALA A 27 5.84 -4.86 5.00
CA ALA A 27 6.74 -3.99 5.77
C ALA A 27 7.27 -2.82 4.91
N ALA A 28 7.63 -3.08 3.66
CA ALA A 28 8.10 -2.04 2.76
C ALA A 28 6.99 -1.04 2.42
N LEU A 29 5.78 -1.54 2.19
CA LEU A 29 4.63 -0.68 1.91
C LEU A 29 4.31 0.22 3.11
N LEU A 30 4.30 -0.35 4.31
CA LEU A 30 4.05 0.43 5.53
C LEU A 30 5.13 1.49 5.76
N SER A 31 6.39 1.18 5.43
CA SER A 31 7.48 2.16 5.51
C SER A 31 7.26 3.35 4.57
N GLN A 32 6.79 3.10 3.36
CA GLN A 32 6.47 4.18 2.41
C GLN A 32 5.34 5.07 2.94
N MET A 33 4.36 4.47 3.59
CA MET A 33 3.25 5.21 4.19
C MET A 33 3.73 6.08 5.35
N ASP A 34 4.65 5.58 6.17
CA ASP A 34 5.26 6.34 7.25
C ASP A 34 6.00 7.57 6.72
N LEU A 35 6.79 7.39 5.66
CA LEU A 35 7.52 8.49 5.04
C LEU A 35 6.57 9.55 4.50
N ALA A 36 5.49 9.13 3.88
CA ALA A 36 4.50 10.05 3.31
C ALA A 36 3.75 10.82 4.41
N ALA A 37 3.57 10.23 5.58
CA ALA A 37 2.90 10.89 6.68
C ALA A 37 3.69 12.07 7.25
N GLY A 38 5.00 12.11 7.03
CA GLY A 38 5.85 13.20 7.49
C GLY A 38 6.10 13.21 9.00
N ALA A 39 5.54 12.26 9.72
CA ALA A 39 5.69 12.09 11.16
C ALA A 39 5.46 10.62 11.49
N PRO A 40 6.04 10.12 12.60
CA PRO A 40 5.83 8.71 12.99
C PRO A 40 4.34 8.39 13.14
N THR A 41 3.92 7.24 12.62
CA THR A 41 2.57 6.74 12.79
C THR A 41 2.57 5.57 13.76
N THR A 42 1.41 5.33 14.38
CA THR A 42 1.24 4.16 15.25
C THR A 42 0.99 2.91 14.39
N ASN A 43 1.21 1.73 14.98
CA ASN A 43 0.87 0.48 14.31
C ASN A 43 -0.61 0.43 13.95
N GLU A 44 -1.47 0.94 14.82
CA GLU A 44 -2.91 0.99 14.56
C GLU A 44 -3.24 1.83 13.33
N GLN A 45 -2.60 2.98 13.20
CA GLN A 45 -2.81 3.85 12.04
C GLN A 45 -2.37 3.19 10.74
N ARG A 46 -1.18 2.55 10.75
CA ARG A 46 -0.68 1.84 9.57
C ARG A 46 -1.57 0.67 9.20
N GLU A 47 -1.97 -0.12 10.18
CA GLU A 47 -2.84 -1.27 9.93
C GLU A 47 -4.22 -0.83 9.44
N ALA A 48 -4.76 0.26 9.96
CA ALA A 48 -6.03 0.81 9.49
C ALA A 48 -5.94 1.24 8.03
N ALA A 49 -4.86 1.93 7.64
CA ALA A 49 -4.66 2.35 6.27
C ALA A 49 -4.47 1.14 5.33
N PHE A 50 -3.71 0.16 5.77
CA PHE A 50 -3.50 -1.07 5.02
C PHE A 50 -4.82 -1.84 4.81
N SER A 51 -5.62 -1.95 5.86
CA SER A 51 -6.95 -2.59 5.80
C SER A 51 -7.88 -1.85 4.83
N LEU A 52 -7.82 -0.52 4.81
CA LEU A 52 -8.60 0.27 3.87
C LEU A 52 -8.24 -0.11 2.43
N LEU A 53 -6.96 -0.20 2.11
CA LEU A 53 -6.50 -0.57 0.76
C LEU A 53 -7.02 -1.96 0.37
N LYS A 54 -6.94 -2.92 1.28
CA LYS A 54 -7.45 -4.28 1.06
C LYS A 54 -8.97 -4.29 0.86
N ASP A 55 -9.70 -3.64 1.76
CA ASP A 55 -11.16 -3.66 1.77
C ASP A 55 -11.75 -2.97 0.54
N ARG A 56 -11.06 -1.96 0.02
CA ARG A 56 -11.47 -1.31 -1.22
C ARG A 56 -11.13 -2.12 -2.47
N GLY A 57 -10.39 -3.21 -2.32
CA GLY A 57 -9.96 -4.02 -3.44
C GLY A 57 -8.90 -3.33 -4.31
N TRP A 58 -8.17 -2.37 -3.75
CA TRP A 58 -7.13 -1.62 -4.46
C TRP A 58 -5.80 -2.35 -4.50
N ILE A 59 -5.59 -3.28 -3.56
CA ILE A 59 -4.39 -4.11 -3.51
C ILE A 59 -4.78 -5.57 -3.34
N THR A 60 -3.92 -6.44 -3.82
CA THR A 60 -4.08 -7.88 -3.63
C THR A 60 -2.73 -8.50 -3.33
N SER A 61 -2.74 -9.69 -2.78
CA SER A 61 -1.50 -10.38 -2.43
C SER A 61 -1.29 -11.62 -3.29
N TYR A 62 -0.03 -12.00 -3.44
CA TYR A 62 0.33 -13.30 -3.99
C TYR A 62 1.55 -13.83 -3.27
N MET A 63 1.72 -15.16 -3.29
CA MET A 63 2.89 -15.81 -2.73
C MET A 63 3.94 -15.95 -3.83
N GLU A 64 5.11 -15.33 -3.62
CA GLU A 64 6.20 -15.45 -4.56
C GLU A 64 6.73 -16.90 -4.52
N PRO A 65 6.81 -17.62 -5.68
CA PRO A 65 7.03 -19.07 -5.66
C PRO A 65 8.45 -19.52 -5.28
N ILE A 66 9.46 -18.69 -5.48
CA ILE A 66 10.85 -19.05 -5.19
C ILE A 66 11.18 -18.88 -3.72
N TRP A 67 10.85 -17.71 -3.17
CA TRP A 67 11.22 -17.33 -1.80
C TRP A 67 10.08 -17.52 -0.82
N HIS A 68 8.87 -17.86 -1.30
CA HIS A 68 7.65 -17.98 -0.49
C HIS A 68 7.32 -16.70 0.27
N ASP A 69 7.65 -15.55 -0.32
CA ASP A 69 7.33 -14.24 0.25
C ASP A 69 5.91 -13.83 -0.12
N LEU A 70 5.16 -13.34 0.85
CA LEU A 70 3.88 -12.72 0.58
C LEU A 70 4.12 -11.29 0.09
N ARG A 71 3.66 -10.99 -1.13
CA ARG A 71 3.84 -9.69 -1.75
C ARG A 71 2.50 -9.09 -2.11
N TRP A 72 2.45 -7.77 -2.09
CA TRP A 72 1.25 -7.01 -2.39
C TRP A 72 1.43 -6.26 -3.70
N THR A 73 0.38 -6.27 -4.53
CA THR A 73 0.40 -5.61 -5.84
C THR A 73 -0.82 -4.72 -6.00
N LEU A 74 -0.70 -3.75 -6.90
CA LEU A 74 -1.80 -2.86 -7.25
C LEU A 74 -2.77 -3.59 -8.18
N THR A 75 -4.07 -3.48 -7.87
CA THR A 75 -5.12 -4.02 -8.74
C THR A 75 -5.53 -2.97 -9.77
N GLU A 76 -6.36 -3.37 -10.76
CA GLU A 76 -6.95 -2.41 -11.70
C GLU A 76 -7.78 -1.35 -10.96
N ARG A 77 -8.53 -1.77 -9.93
CA ARG A 77 -9.27 -0.83 -9.08
C ARG A 77 -8.36 0.16 -8.40
N GLY A 78 -7.23 -0.33 -7.89
CA GLY A 78 -6.24 0.52 -7.24
C GLY A 78 -5.64 1.52 -8.22
N LEU A 79 -5.33 1.08 -9.42
CA LEU A 79 -4.80 1.96 -10.45
C LEU A 79 -5.83 3.05 -10.82
N THR A 80 -7.07 2.66 -11.01
CA THR A 80 -8.16 3.60 -11.32
C THR A 80 -8.32 4.63 -10.19
N ALA A 81 -8.29 4.17 -8.93
CA ALA A 81 -8.38 5.06 -7.78
C ALA A 81 -7.19 6.04 -7.74
N LEU A 82 -5.99 5.55 -8.02
CA LEU A 82 -4.78 6.38 -8.04
C LEU A 82 -4.87 7.46 -9.12
N GLU A 83 -5.33 7.10 -10.31
CA GLU A 83 -5.48 8.05 -11.41
C GLU A 83 -6.52 9.13 -11.10
N GLY A 84 -7.51 8.82 -10.26
CA GLY A 84 -8.53 9.77 -9.82
C GLY A 84 -8.12 10.67 -8.66
N MET A 85 -6.96 10.45 -8.11
CA MET A 85 -6.47 11.26 -6.97
C MET A 85 -5.77 12.56 -7.45
#